data_ed9bef8c6a19ae8d4cec5a6083773bc2
#
_entry.id   ed9bef8c6a19ae8d4cec5a6083773bc2
#
_cell.length_a   1.000
_cell.length_b   1.000
_cell.length_c   1.000
_cell.angle_alpha   90.00
_cell.angle_beta   90.00
_cell.angle_gamma   90.00
#
_symmetry.space_group_name_H-M   'P 1'
#
loop_
_entity.id
_entity.type
_entity.pdbx_description
1 polymer ?
#
loop_
_entity_poly.entity_id
_entity_poly.type
_entity_poly.pdbx_seq_one_letter_code
_entity_poly.pdbx_strand_id
1 'polypeptide(L)'
;MTRSEIIEKNKNLFWYTPESQKQKISDSLLVETIFNEVTFDDCRELITTLGGKYIAKVFFSAKDRQKANYYPEIYHFFSLVLQKYA
;
A
#
# COMPACT_ATOMS: atom_id res chain seq x y z
N MET A 1 1.63 7.75 12.86
CA MET A 1 1.10 8.46 11.68
C MET A 1 -0.29 7.95 11.33
N THR A 2 -1.14 8.82 10.83
CA THR A 2 -2.47 8.39 10.37
C THR A 2 -2.43 8.08 8.88
N ARG A 3 -3.47 7.41 8.39
CA ARG A 3 -3.63 7.12 6.97
C ARG A 3 -3.59 8.42 6.14
N SER A 4 -4.28 9.44 6.62
CA SER A 4 -4.32 10.75 5.99
C SER A 4 -2.93 11.36 5.84
N GLU A 5 -2.14 11.24 6.89
CA GLU A 5 -0.78 11.78 6.89
C GLU A 5 0.13 11.01 5.93
N ILE A 6 -0.04 9.71 5.83
CA ILE A 6 0.72 8.87 4.89
C ILE A 6 0.41 9.29 3.46
N ILE A 7 -0.86 9.51 3.15
CA ILE A 7 -1.27 9.95 1.81
C ILE A 7 -0.70 11.33 1.50
N GLU A 8 -0.78 12.25 2.45
CA GLU A 8 -0.29 13.61 2.26
C GLU A 8 1.22 13.64 2.06
N LYS A 9 1.96 12.86 2.84
CA LYS A 9 3.41 12.76 2.73
C LYS A 9 3.82 12.24 1.35
N ASN A 10 3.03 11.34 0.79
CA ASN A 10 3.33 10.68 -0.48
C ASN A 10 2.43 11.12 -1.62
N LYS A 11 1.84 12.31 -1.52
CA LYS A 11 0.85 12.76 -2.48
C LYS A 11 1.36 12.82 -3.92
N ASN A 12 2.65 12.95 -4.12
CA ASN A 12 3.25 12.96 -5.45
C ASN A 12 3.04 11.64 -6.20
N LEU A 13 2.87 10.54 -5.46
CA LEU A 13 2.64 9.23 -6.05
C LEU A 13 1.20 9.07 -6.57
N PHE A 14 0.32 9.98 -6.18
CA PHE A 14 -1.09 9.95 -6.56
C PHE A 14 -1.43 11.11 -7.51
N TRP A 15 -0.47 11.49 -8.33
CA TRP A 15 -0.60 12.65 -9.24
C TRP A 15 -1.80 12.53 -10.18
N TYR A 16 -2.19 11.32 -10.54
CA TYR A 16 -3.33 11.06 -11.41
C TYR A 16 -4.68 11.19 -10.71
N THR A 17 -4.67 11.36 -9.39
CA THR A 17 -5.88 11.51 -8.59
C THR A 17 -6.07 12.99 -8.23
N PRO A 18 -7.25 13.59 -8.50
CA PRO A 18 -7.49 14.97 -8.12
C PRO A 18 -7.28 15.18 -6.62
N GLU A 19 -6.77 16.35 -6.25
CA GLU A 19 -6.45 16.67 -4.85
C GLU A 19 -7.64 16.40 -3.92
N SER A 20 -8.85 16.76 -4.35
CA SER A 20 -10.06 16.56 -3.56
C SER A 20 -10.41 15.09 -3.35
N GLN A 21 -9.84 14.19 -4.14
CA GLN A 21 -10.14 12.75 -4.09
C GLN A 21 -9.02 11.92 -3.48
N LYS A 22 -7.86 12.51 -3.18
CA LYS A 22 -6.71 11.75 -2.71
C LYS A 22 -6.98 10.97 -1.42
N GLN A 23 -7.78 11.54 -0.52
CA GLN A 23 -8.09 10.85 0.73
C GLN A 23 -9.16 9.77 0.58
N LYS A 24 -9.78 9.68 -0.60
CA LYS A 24 -10.83 8.71 -0.88
C LYS A 24 -10.36 7.50 -1.66
N ILE A 25 -9.06 7.39 -1.92
CA ILE A 25 -8.53 6.23 -2.64
C ILE A 25 -8.73 4.97 -1.81
N SER A 26 -8.87 3.83 -2.48
CA SER A 26 -9.06 2.57 -1.79
C SER A 26 -7.78 2.15 -1.06
N ASP A 27 -7.93 1.32 -0.04
CA ASP A 27 -6.77 0.79 0.68
C ASP A 27 -5.94 -0.11 -0.24
N SER A 28 -6.58 -0.81 -1.17
CA SER A 28 -5.86 -1.62 -2.15
C SER A 28 -4.93 -0.78 -3.01
N LEU A 29 -5.40 0.37 -3.47
CA LEU A 29 -4.57 1.29 -4.26
C LEU A 29 -3.47 1.89 -3.41
N LEU A 30 -3.79 2.28 -2.18
CA LEU A 30 -2.81 2.85 -1.27
C LEU A 30 -1.67 1.87 -0.99
N VAL A 31 -1.99 0.63 -0.64
CA VAL A 31 -1.00 -0.40 -0.34
C VAL A 31 -0.13 -0.67 -1.57
N GLU A 32 -0.76 -0.86 -2.73
CA GLU A 32 -0.05 -1.11 -3.97
C GLU A 32 0.94 0.03 -4.29
N THR A 33 0.48 1.27 -4.21
CA THR A 33 1.31 2.41 -4.57
C THR A 33 2.49 2.56 -3.61
N ILE A 34 2.23 2.47 -2.31
CA ILE A 34 3.28 2.63 -1.31
C ILE A 34 4.31 1.51 -1.42
N PHE A 35 3.85 0.26 -1.59
CA PHE A 35 4.78 -0.87 -1.68
C PHE A 35 5.64 -0.82 -2.94
N ASN A 36 5.08 -0.36 -4.06
CA ASN A 36 5.83 -0.31 -5.32
C ASN A 36 6.85 0.83 -5.39
N GLU A 37 6.56 1.96 -4.76
CA GLU A 37 7.25 3.20 -5.11
C GLU A 37 8.13 3.80 -4.01
N VAL A 38 8.03 3.31 -2.77
CA VAL A 38 8.67 4.02 -1.67
C VAL A 38 9.61 3.16 -0.85
N THR A 39 10.24 3.82 0.14
CA THR A 39 11.22 3.21 1.00
C THR A 39 10.59 2.25 2.00
N PHE A 40 11.44 1.41 2.61
CA PHE A 40 11.01 0.51 3.68
C PHE A 40 10.39 1.25 4.86
N ASP A 41 10.88 2.45 5.16
CA ASP A 41 10.34 3.23 6.28
C ASP A 41 8.88 3.58 6.05
N ASP A 42 8.52 4.01 4.84
CA ASP A 42 7.14 4.33 4.51
C ASP A 42 6.25 3.09 4.49
N CYS A 43 6.77 1.97 3.99
CA CYS A 43 6.05 0.70 4.04
C CYS A 43 5.79 0.27 5.47
N ARG A 44 6.80 0.41 6.33
CA ARG A 44 6.68 0.08 7.74
C ARG A 44 5.63 0.96 8.43
N GLU A 45 5.64 2.25 8.14
CA GLU A 45 4.66 3.17 8.69
C GLU A 45 3.23 2.79 8.28
N LEU A 46 3.05 2.41 7.03
CA LEU A 46 1.74 1.98 6.55
C LEU A 46 1.28 0.73 7.29
N ILE A 47 2.15 -0.26 7.42
CA ILE A 47 1.84 -1.50 8.13
C ILE A 47 1.50 -1.21 9.60
N THR A 48 2.28 -0.35 10.25
CA THR A 48 2.05 0.01 11.64
C THR A 48 0.74 0.78 11.82
N THR A 49 0.45 1.69 10.91
CA THR A 49 -0.72 2.56 11.02
C THR A 49 -2.03 1.80 10.80
N LEU A 50 -2.08 0.95 9.78
CA LEU A 50 -3.29 0.21 9.44
C LEU A 50 -3.34 -1.17 10.08
N GLY A 51 -2.21 -1.64 10.60
CA GLY A 51 -2.12 -2.96 11.22
C GLY A 51 -1.68 -4.04 10.23
N GLY A 52 -0.71 -4.86 10.66
CA GLY A 52 -0.15 -5.89 9.81
C GLY A 52 -1.18 -6.89 9.30
N LYS A 53 -2.10 -7.29 10.18
CA LYS A 53 -3.14 -8.25 9.81
C LYS A 53 -4.07 -7.69 8.74
N TYR A 54 -4.46 -6.43 8.89
CA TYR A 54 -5.33 -5.77 7.91
C TYR A 54 -4.61 -5.60 6.57
N ILE A 55 -3.35 -5.14 6.62
CA ILE A 55 -2.55 -4.96 5.39
C ILE A 55 -2.36 -6.30 4.68
N ALA A 56 -2.09 -7.37 5.42
CA ALA A 56 -1.96 -8.69 4.84
C ALA A 56 -3.25 -9.11 4.13
N LYS A 57 -4.40 -8.84 4.75
CA LYS A 57 -5.70 -9.13 4.16
C LYS A 57 -5.90 -8.37 2.84
N VAL A 58 -5.59 -7.08 2.84
CA VAL A 58 -5.70 -6.25 1.63
C VAL A 58 -4.75 -6.75 0.55
N PHE A 59 -3.50 -7.00 0.92
CA PHE A 59 -2.47 -7.42 -0.02
C PHE A 59 -2.80 -8.77 -0.66
N PHE A 60 -3.15 -9.76 0.15
CA PHE A 60 -3.41 -11.11 -0.35
C PHE A 60 -4.76 -11.26 -1.03
N SER A 61 -5.65 -10.29 -0.87
CA SER A 61 -6.92 -10.30 -1.60
C SER A 61 -6.81 -9.68 -2.99
N ALA A 62 -5.65 -9.12 -3.35
CA ALA A 62 -5.41 -8.60 -4.69
C ALA A 62 -5.44 -9.75 -5.70
N LYS A 63 -6.22 -9.60 -6.75
CA LYS A 63 -6.40 -10.64 -7.77
C LYS A 63 -6.30 -10.03 -9.16
N ASP A 64 -5.93 -10.88 -10.12
CA ASP A 64 -5.94 -10.52 -11.53
C ASP A 64 -5.22 -9.20 -11.83
N ARG A 65 -5.95 -8.21 -12.31
CA ARG A 65 -5.39 -6.93 -12.72
C ARG A 65 -4.68 -6.22 -11.57
N GLN A 66 -5.24 -6.26 -10.37
CA GLN A 66 -4.64 -5.57 -9.23
C GLN A 66 -3.33 -6.22 -8.81
N LYS A 67 -3.28 -7.55 -8.80
CA LYS A 67 -2.04 -8.27 -8.51
C LYS A 67 -0.98 -7.94 -9.56
N ALA A 68 -1.38 -7.80 -10.82
CA ALA A 68 -0.48 -7.49 -11.92
C ALA A 68 0.11 -6.08 -11.84
N ASN A 69 -0.50 -5.18 -11.07
CA ASN A 69 0.00 -3.83 -10.87
C ASN A 69 1.23 -3.79 -9.95
N TYR A 70 1.46 -4.84 -9.16
CA TYR A 70 2.67 -4.94 -8.35
C TYR A 70 3.84 -5.35 -9.22
N TYR A 71 5.00 -4.75 -8.99
CA TYR A 71 6.23 -5.28 -9.57
C TYR A 71 6.46 -6.68 -9.02
N PRO A 72 6.82 -7.67 -9.85
CA PRO A 72 6.95 -9.07 -9.37
C PRO A 72 7.87 -9.23 -8.17
N GLU A 73 9.01 -8.54 -8.15
CA GLU A 73 9.95 -8.62 -7.03
C GLU A 73 9.33 -8.04 -5.75
N ILE A 74 8.60 -6.95 -5.88
CA ILE A 74 7.94 -6.30 -4.74
C ILE A 74 6.84 -7.20 -4.20
N TYR A 75 6.03 -7.75 -5.07
CA TYR A 75 4.97 -8.67 -4.65
C TYR A 75 5.55 -9.87 -3.91
N HIS A 76 6.61 -10.47 -4.46
CA HIS A 76 7.26 -11.62 -3.84
C HIS A 76 7.80 -11.26 -2.46
N PHE A 77 8.52 -10.14 -2.36
CA PHE A 77 9.10 -9.72 -1.10
C PHE A 77 8.04 -9.52 -0.01
N PHE A 78 7.00 -8.75 -0.32
CA PHE A 78 5.97 -8.48 0.68
C PHE A 78 5.07 -9.68 0.96
N SER A 79 4.94 -10.61 0.02
CA SER A 79 4.22 -11.84 0.31
C SER A 79 4.93 -12.63 1.42
N LEU A 80 6.28 -12.63 1.42
CA LEU A 80 7.05 -13.28 2.47
C LEU A 80 6.94 -12.51 3.79
N VAL A 81 7.04 -11.19 3.74
CA VAL A 81 6.97 -10.35 4.95
C VAL A 81 5.60 -10.46 5.61
N LEU A 82 4.53 -10.43 4.82
CA LEU A 82 3.17 -10.36 5.35
C LEU A 82 2.59 -11.74 5.71
N GLN A 83 3.23 -12.82 5.30
CA GLN A 83 2.75 -14.17 5.63
C GLN A 83 2.58 -14.37 7.13
N LYS A 84 3.43 -13.78 7.93
CA LYS A 84 3.37 -13.93 9.38
C LYS A 84 2.12 -13.30 10.00
N TYR A 85 1.43 -12.44 9.24
CA TYR A 85 0.20 -11.80 9.70
C TYR A 85 -1.07 -12.45 9.12
N ALA A 86 -0.91 -13.30 8.14
CA ALA A 86 -2.03 -13.91 7.43
C ALA A 86 -2.69 -15.08 8.20
#